data_2fb4c77d4d9bcfd0f1029e25ba43308d
#
_entry.id   2fb4c77d4d9bcfd0f1029e25ba43308d
#
_cell.length_a   1.000
_cell.length_b   1.000
_cell.length_c   1.000
_cell.angle_alpha   90.00
_cell.angle_beta   90.00
_cell.angle_gamma   90.00
#
_symmetry.space_group_name_H-M   'P 1'
#
loop_
_entity.id
_entity.type
_entity.pdbx_description
1 polymer ?
#
loop_
_entity_poly.entity_id
_entity_poly.type
_entity_poly.pdbx_seq_one_letter_code
_entity_poly.pdbx_strand_id
1 'polypeptide(L)'
;MATQITNYQCPACTGPLHFVGESGRLECDYCGSSFDIAEIEAFYAEKEAKAAEAAQKQEETEAAQKSAEAEEQQTAADGSDWDSSGLSEDWGADAADMKAYCCPSCGAELLCDATTAATSCPYCGNPSVLPGQFSGILKPDFVLPFKLSKEDAIKALKKHYLKKPLLPSTFSKANHLEEIKGVYVPFWMYDGEASGSAQFHATQVHTYTSGDYEITETSHYDVQRAGSIAFEKIPVDASSKMPDDYMDSIEPFDYADLKPFSTAYLPGFMADKYDVSIEDSRERADTRCAGSLLSALERTVSGYTTCNETSRDIHLKRGKVHYALLPVWILNTRWEGKDFLFAMNGQTGKLVGNLPVSTKRVIGLFAAIAASLIAISVTALLLLAR
;
A
#
# COMPACT_ATOMS: atom_id res chain seq x y z
N MET A 1 19.27 33.28 11.19
CA MET A 1 17.82 33.11 11.07
C MET A 1 17.58 32.52 9.69
N ALA A 2 17.36 31.22 9.62
CA ALA A 2 17.04 30.55 8.36
C ALA A 2 15.57 30.84 8.05
N THR A 3 15.29 31.47 6.93
CA THR A 3 13.94 31.76 6.46
C THR A 3 13.30 30.44 6.06
N GLN A 4 12.42 29.91 6.89
CA GLN A 4 11.57 28.77 6.53
C GLN A 4 10.62 29.23 5.42
N ILE A 5 10.78 28.68 4.23
CA ILE A 5 9.80 28.84 3.16
C ILE A 5 8.69 27.82 3.42
N THR A 6 7.65 28.26 4.11
CA THR A 6 6.48 27.42 4.42
C THR A 6 5.54 27.45 3.21
N ASN A 7 5.50 26.39 2.41
CA ASN A 7 4.51 26.23 1.35
C ASN A 7 3.24 25.61 1.95
N TYR A 8 2.28 26.43 2.32
CA TYR A 8 0.99 25.97 2.84
C TYR A 8 0.17 25.27 1.75
N GLN A 9 -0.41 24.14 2.11
CA GLN A 9 -1.35 23.41 1.26
C GLN A 9 -2.79 23.68 1.70
N CYS A 10 -3.71 23.62 0.76
CA CYS A 10 -5.12 23.84 1.03
C CYS A 10 -5.69 22.72 1.93
N PRO A 11 -6.28 23.04 3.09
CA PRO A 11 -6.92 22.04 3.96
C PRO A 11 -8.06 21.27 3.29
N ALA A 12 -8.67 21.82 2.24
CA ALA A 12 -9.80 21.21 1.54
C ALA A 12 -9.38 20.25 0.43
N CYS A 13 -8.24 20.49 -0.28
CA CYS A 13 -7.86 19.68 -1.44
C CYS A 13 -6.35 19.42 -1.59
N THR A 14 -5.53 19.83 -0.61
CA THR A 14 -4.06 19.72 -0.61
C THR A 14 -3.32 20.45 -1.73
N GLY A 15 -4.02 21.20 -2.59
CA GLY A 15 -3.40 22.07 -3.59
C GLY A 15 -2.60 23.21 -2.95
N PRO A 16 -1.60 23.78 -3.66
CA PRO A 16 -0.82 24.89 -3.12
C PRO A 16 -1.71 26.09 -2.86
N LEU A 17 -1.46 26.77 -1.74
CA LEU A 17 -2.07 28.05 -1.43
C LEU A 17 -1.11 29.19 -1.85
N HIS A 18 -1.65 30.22 -2.47
CA HIS A 18 -0.92 31.44 -2.74
C HIS A 18 -1.60 32.65 -2.11
N PHE A 19 -0.80 33.64 -1.76
CA PHE A 19 -1.32 34.88 -1.18
C PHE A 19 -1.84 35.79 -2.27
N VAL A 20 -3.08 36.25 -2.13
CA VAL A 20 -3.71 37.23 -3.04
C VAL A 20 -3.74 38.60 -2.34
N GLY A 21 -2.93 39.53 -2.84
CA GLY A 21 -2.76 40.84 -2.24
C GLY A 21 -4.05 41.70 -2.18
N GLU A 22 -4.97 41.49 -3.14
CA GLU A 22 -6.26 42.20 -3.18
C GLU A 22 -7.24 41.77 -2.10
N SER A 23 -7.29 40.44 -1.82
CA SER A 23 -8.18 39.89 -0.77
C SER A 23 -7.49 39.81 0.58
N GLY A 24 -6.16 39.89 0.64
CA GLY A 24 -5.36 39.69 1.85
C GLY A 24 -5.43 38.25 2.39
N ARG A 25 -5.85 37.27 1.59
CA ARG A 25 -6.10 35.88 1.96
C ARG A 25 -5.25 34.92 1.15
N LEU A 26 -5.17 33.70 1.66
CA LEU A 26 -4.57 32.58 0.94
C LEU A 26 -5.65 31.89 0.09
N GLU A 27 -5.43 31.78 -1.20
CA GLU A 27 -6.37 31.18 -2.14
C GLU A 27 -5.77 29.93 -2.80
N CYS A 28 -6.63 28.95 -3.06
CA CYS A 28 -6.27 27.72 -3.72
C CYS A 28 -6.74 27.70 -5.17
N ASP A 29 -5.82 27.66 -6.14
CA ASP A 29 -6.15 27.59 -7.56
C ASP A 29 -6.88 26.28 -7.97
N TYR A 30 -6.82 25.24 -7.14
CA TYR A 30 -7.38 23.94 -7.47
C TYR A 30 -8.85 23.82 -7.11
N CYS A 31 -9.27 24.27 -5.94
CA CYS A 31 -10.63 24.13 -5.48
C CYS A 31 -11.36 25.48 -5.28
N GLY A 32 -10.65 26.61 -5.41
CA GLY A 32 -11.21 27.95 -5.24
C GLY A 32 -11.49 28.33 -3.77
N SER A 33 -11.01 27.54 -2.81
CA SER A 33 -11.17 27.86 -1.38
C SER A 33 -10.25 29.01 -0.99
N SER A 34 -10.72 29.88 -0.10
CA SER A 34 -10.00 31.04 0.42
C SER A 34 -9.95 30.97 1.95
N PHE A 35 -8.76 31.17 2.53
CA PHE A 35 -8.50 31.06 3.95
C PHE A 35 -7.80 32.31 4.49
N ASP A 36 -8.04 32.62 5.74
CA ASP A 36 -7.26 33.63 6.46
C ASP A 36 -5.88 33.06 6.81
N ILE A 37 -4.84 33.91 6.81
CA ILE A 37 -3.47 33.47 7.12
C ILE A 37 -3.42 32.89 8.53
N ALA A 38 -4.04 33.57 9.52
CA ALA A 38 -4.06 33.10 10.89
C ALA A 38 -4.81 31.78 11.08
N GLU A 39 -5.84 31.52 10.26
CA GLU A 39 -6.59 30.26 10.27
C GLU A 39 -5.74 29.10 9.77
N ILE A 40 -4.96 29.32 8.70
CA ILE A 40 -4.03 28.31 8.17
C ILE A 40 -2.86 28.08 9.13
N GLU A 41 -2.29 29.13 9.70
CA GLU A 41 -1.22 29.01 10.69
C GLU A 41 -1.68 28.23 11.93
N ALA A 42 -2.88 28.50 12.44
CA ALA A 42 -3.45 27.79 13.58
C ALA A 42 -3.72 26.29 13.24
N PHE A 43 -4.23 26.02 12.04
CA PHE A 43 -4.46 24.64 11.57
C PHE A 43 -3.15 23.82 11.53
N TYR A 44 -2.07 24.40 11.01
CA TYR A 44 -0.78 23.71 10.96
C TYR A 44 -0.10 23.64 12.33
N ALA A 45 -0.22 24.64 13.18
CA ALA A 45 0.28 24.62 14.55
C ALA A 45 -0.40 23.54 15.42
N GLU A 46 -1.72 23.33 15.27
CA GLU A 46 -2.43 22.24 15.95
C GLU A 46 -1.96 20.86 15.44
N LYS A 47 -1.69 20.76 14.15
CA LYS A 47 -1.18 19.55 13.52
C LYS A 47 0.24 19.22 14.00
N GLU A 48 1.09 20.22 14.14
CA GLU A 48 2.45 20.10 14.69
C GLU A 48 2.45 19.73 16.18
N ALA A 49 1.55 20.29 16.97
CA ALA A 49 1.44 19.96 18.39
C ALA A 49 1.03 18.49 18.62
N LYS A 50 0.07 17.99 17.84
CA LYS A 50 -0.34 16.56 17.88
C LYS A 50 0.78 15.62 17.46
N ALA A 51 1.62 16.07 16.54
CA ALA A 51 2.77 15.27 16.06
C ALA A 51 3.90 15.23 17.09
N ALA A 52 4.15 16.34 17.81
CA ALA A 52 5.12 16.37 18.89
C ALA A 52 4.74 15.42 20.05
N GLU A 53 3.44 15.32 20.38
CA GLU A 53 2.95 14.35 21.36
C GLU A 53 3.10 12.89 20.87
N ALA A 54 2.92 12.65 19.58
CA ALA A 54 3.10 11.33 19.00
C ALA A 54 4.59 10.91 18.97
N ALA A 55 5.49 11.85 18.64
CA ALA A 55 6.93 11.61 18.63
C ALA A 55 7.48 11.28 20.02
N GLN A 56 7.02 12.00 21.08
CA GLN A 56 7.41 11.70 22.46
C GLN A 56 6.97 10.32 22.91
N LYS A 57 5.77 9.86 22.52
CA LYS A 57 5.31 8.50 22.81
C LYS A 57 6.10 7.43 22.07
N GLN A 58 6.59 7.74 20.85
CA GLN A 58 7.46 6.83 20.10
C GLN A 58 8.83 6.70 20.75
N GLU A 59 9.47 7.80 21.18
CA GLU A 59 10.75 7.76 21.90
C GLU A 59 10.68 6.94 23.21
N GLU A 60 9.58 7.05 23.95
CA GLU A 60 9.35 6.24 25.17
C GLU A 60 9.16 4.75 24.84
N THR A 61 8.51 4.43 23.70
CA THR A 61 8.28 3.05 23.26
C THR A 61 9.57 2.44 22.71
N GLU A 62 10.38 3.20 21.95
CA GLU A 62 11.69 2.74 21.45
C GLU A 62 12.71 2.52 22.57
N ALA A 63 12.70 3.36 23.62
CA ALA A 63 13.56 3.14 24.78
C ALA A 63 13.18 1.89 25.57
N ALA A 64 11.90 1.56 25.65
CA ALA A 64 11.41 0.33 26.28
C ALA A 64 11.71 -0.91 25.44
N GLN A 65 11.63 -0.81 24.10
CA GLN A 65 11.96 -1.90 23.17
C GLN A 65 13.46 -2.21 23.18
N LYS A 66 14.35 -1.20 23.14
CA LYS A 66 15.80 -1.41 23.24
C LYS A 66 16.25 -2.12 24.50
N SER A 67 15.52 -1.96 25.60
CA SER A 67 15.84 -2.71 26.84
C SER A 67 15.36 -4.16 26.82
N ALA A 68 14.29 -4.46 26.07
CA ALA A 68 13.79 -5.82 25.87
C ALA A 68 14.64 -6.62 24.86
N GLU A 69 15.06 -5.98 23.75
CA GLU A 69 15.90 -6.60 22.72
C GLU A 69 17.28 -7.03 23.22
N ALA A 70 17.83 -6.35 24.24
CA ALA A 70 19.11 -6.73 24.84
C ALA A 70 19.03 -8.03 25.68
N GLU A 71 17.86 -8.42 26.15
CA GLU A 71 17.64 -9.66 26.90
C GLU A 71 17.27 -10.86 26.00
N GLU A 72 16.67 -10.64 24.80
CA GLU A 72 16.26 -11.69 23.89
C GLU A 72 17.37 -12.21 22.95
N GLN A 73 18.43 -11.45 22.70
CA GLN A 73 19.55 -11.89 21.85
C GLN A 73 20.37 -13.08 22.39
N GLN A 74 20.06 -13.59 23.57
CA GLN A 74 20.76 -14.75 24.17
C GLN A 74 20.07 -16.10 24.00
N THR A 75 18.89 -16.20 23.39
CA THR A 75 18.11 -17.45 23.31
C THR A 75 17.85 -18.02 21.90
N ALA A 76 18.34 -17.41 20.84
CA ALA A 76 18.04 -17.84 19.45
C ALA A 76 19.11 -18.83 18.92
N ALA A 77 19.02 -20.10 19.31
CA ALA A 77 19.80 -21.19 18.70
C ALA A 77 18.97 -22.46 18.46
N ASP A 78 17.66 -22.31 18.23
CA ASP A 78 16.84 -23.46 17.84
C ASP A 78 15.92 -23.03 16.70
N GLY A 79 16.16 -23.45 15.47
CA GLY A 79 15.49 -23.19 14.18
C GLY A 79 13.99 -22.84 14.13
N SER A 80 13.46 -22.27 15.19
CA SER A 80 12.07 -21.88 15.38
C SER A 80 11.74 -20.49 14.85
N ASP A 81 12.73 -19.65 14.57
CA ASP A 81 12.52 -18.26 14.16
C ASP A 81 13.16 -17.92 12.80
N TRP A 82 12.78 -16.76 12.22
CA TRP A 82 13.34 -16.26 11.00
C TRP A 82 14.77 -15.72 11.20
N ASP A 83 15.72 -16.10 10.34
CA ASP A 83 17.12 -15.72 10.45
C ASP A 83 17.37 -14.31 9.90
N SER A 84 17.53 -13.35 10.81
CA SER A 84 17.86 -11.95 10.51
C SER A 84 19.35 -11.63 10.64
N SER A 85 20.21 -12.62 10.91
CA SER A 85 21.64 -12.42 11.18
C SER A 85 22.45 -11.81 10.03
N GLY A 86 21.88 -11.81 8.82
CA GLY A 86 22.50 -11.18 7.63
C GLY A 86 22.28 -9.68 7.52
N LEU A 87 21.37 -9.11 8.30
CA LEU A 87 21.03 -7.68 8.24
C LEU A 87 22.12 -6.83 8.93
N SER A 88 22.41 -5.67 8.38
CA SER A 88 23.50 -4.81 8.88
C SER A 88 23.08 -3.34 8.92
N GLU A 89 23.49 -2.65 9.98
CA GLU A 89 23.42 -1.19 10.10
C GLU A 89 24.65 -0.47 9.49
N ASP A 90 25.61 -1.23 8.96
CA ASP A 90 26.81 -0.66 8.38
C ASP A 90 26.59 -0.16 6.95
N TRP A 91 26.41 1.13 6.82
CA TRP A 91 26.29 1.81 5.53
C TRP A 91 27.63 2.10 4.87
N GLY A 92 28.76 1.98 5.59
CA GLY A 92 30.07 2.30 5.07
C GLY A 92 30.15 3.70 4.50
N ALA A 93 30.70 3.83 3.28
CA ALA A 93 30.82 5.12 2.59
C ALA A 93 29.47 5.71 2.15
N ASP A 94 28.44 4.89 1.96
CA ASP A 94 27.10 5.31 1.49
C ASP A 94 26.42 6.25 2.50
N ALA A 95 26.76 6.16 3.79
CA ALA A 95 26.20 7.02 4.84
C ALA A 95 26.44 8.51 4.60
N ALA A 96 27.58 8.87 3.98
CA ALA A 96 27.95 10.26 3.75
C ALA A 96 27.05 10.98 2.73
N ASP A 97 26.43 10.21 1.85
CA ASP A 97 25.57 10.69 0.76
C ASP A 97 24.09 10.64 1.10
N MET A 98 23.74 10.27 2.34
CA MET A 98 22.36 10.10 2.76
C MET A 98 21.89 11.20 3.72
N LYS A 99 20.62 11.58 3.59
CA LYS A 99 19.91 12.48 4.50
C LYS A 99 18.65 11.83 5.00
N ALA A 100 18.40 11.93 6.28
CA ALA A 100 17.15 11.52 6.90
C ALA A 100 16.24 12.73 7.12
N TYR A 101 14.93 12.53 6.98
CA TYR A 101 13.89 13.51 7.27
C TYR A 101 12.79 12.83 8.07
N CYS A 102 12.23 13.55 9.04
CA CYS A 102 11.08 13.10 9.81
C CYS A 102 9.86 13.98 9.54
N CYS A 103 8.72 13.37 9.33
CA CYS A 103 7.47 14.08 9.18
C CYS A 103 6.84 14.35 10.56
N PRO A 104 6.71 15.60 11.01
CA PRO A 104 6.15 15.89 12.33
C PRO A 104 4.65 15.58 12.43
N SER A 105 3.97 15.31 11.32
CA SER A 105 2.52 15.05 11.30
C SER A 105 2.14 13.59 11.43
N CYS A 106 2.89 12.67 10.78
CA CYS A 106 2.58 11.24 10.79
C CYS A 106 3.75 10.36 11.25
N GLY A 107 4.88 10.98 11.65
CA GLY A 107 6.06 10.27 12.10
C GLY A 107 6.81 9.46 11.03
N ALA A 108 6.51 9.65 9.74
CA ALA A 108 7.24 8.96 8.68
C ALA A 108 8.71 9.40 8.64
N GLU A 109 9.63 8.46 8.64
CA GLU A 109 11.05 8.70 8.49
C GLU A 109 11.47 8.42 7.04
N LEU A 110 11.93 9.45 6.35
CA LEU A 110 12.25 9.43 4.93
C LEU A 110 13.76 9.54 4.73
N LEU A 111 14.29 8.71 3.87
CA LEU A 111 15.68 8.71 3.46
C LEU A 111 15.80 9.25 2.03
N CYS A 112 16.72 10.15 1.82
CA CYS A 112 17.00 10.73 0.52
C CYS A 112 18.50 10.75 0.28
N ASP A 113 18.93 10.75 -0.97
CA ASP A 113 20.29 11.07 -1.32
C ASP A 113 20.62 12.57 -1.04
N ALA A 114 21.89 12.92 -1.05
CA ALA A 114 22.35 14.28 -0.75
C ALA A 114 21.78 15.35 -1.71
N THR A 115 21.37 14.98 -2.92
CA THR A 115 20.86 15.87 -3.97
C THR A 115 19.33 15.99 -3.95
N THR A 116 18.64 15.04 -3.37
CA THR A 116 17.18 15.02 -3.24
C THR A 116 16.76 15.69 -1.94
N ALA A 117 15.79 16.60 -2.01
CA ALA A 117 15.18 17.24 -0.84
C ALA A 117 13.73 16.76 -0.69
N ALA A 118 13.40 16.23 0.50
CA ALA A 118 12.01 15.97 0.84
C ALA A 118 11.32 17.31 1.15
N THR A 119 10.48 17.77 0.25
CA THR A 119 9.74 19.05 0.39
C THR A 119 8.39 18.89 1.04
N SER A 120 7.83 17.67 1.05
CA SER A 120 6.57 17.33 1.70
C SER A 120 6.47 15.83 1.92
N CYS A 121 5.72 15.43 2.92
CA CYS A 121 5.50 14.01 3.23
C CYS A 121 4.68 13.32 2.13
N PRO A 122 5.10 12.16 1.59
CA PRO A 122 4.34 11.44 0.59
C PRO A 122 3.06 10.79 1.15
N TYR A 123 3.04 10.49 2.44
CA TYR A 123 1.94 9.76 3.09
C TYR A 123 0.80 10.65 3.56
N CYS A 124 1.11 11.72 4.30
CA CYS A 124 0.07 12.61 4.85
C CYS A 124 -0.03 13.97 4.17
N GLY A 125 0.82 14.23 3.17
CA GLY A 125 0.84 15.50 2.44
C GLY A 125 1.33 16.71 3.26
N ASN A 126 1.88 16.51 4.47
CA ASN A 126 2.41 17.63 5.26
C ASN A 126 3.53 18.35 4.48
N PRO A 127 3.44 19.68 4.28
CA PRO A 127 4.45 20.46 3.56
C PRO A 127 5.75 20.65 4.34
N SER A 128 5.78 20.31 5.63
CA SER A 128 6.96 20.45 6.48
C SER A 128 7.51 19.07 6.82
N VAL A 129 8.74 18.78 6.41
CA VAL A 129 9.53 17.65 6.89
C VAL A 129 10.80 18.21 7.52
N LEU A 130 11.18 17.67 8.67
CA LEU A 130 12.32 18.12 9.44
C LEU A 130 13.52 17.23 9.19
N PRO A 131 14.77 17.75 9.17
CA PRO A 131 15.94 16.90 9.16
C PRO A 131 15.94 15.95 10.36
N GLY A 132 16.09 14.65 10.09
CA GLY A 132 16.20 13.59 11.08
C GLY A 132 17.66 13.14 11.28
N GLN A 133 17.85 12.19 12.17
CA GLN A 133 19.16 11.56 12.39
C GLN A 133 19.28 10.32 11.48
N PHE A 134 20.44 10.19 10.84
CA PHE A 134 20.79 9.01 10.07
C PHE A 134 21.64 8.07 10.93
N SER A 135 21.01 7.35 11.87
CA SER A 135 21.67 6.40 12.77
C SER A 135 20.71 5.29 13.17
N GLY A 136 21.21 4.08 13.39
CA GLY A 136 20.40 2.92 13.78
C GLY A 136 19.41 2.48 12.70
N ILE A 137 19.77 2.67 11.42
CA ILE A 137 18.96 2.29 10.28
C ILE A 137 19.66 1.13 9.57
N LEU A 138 18.95 0.01 9.40
CA LEU A 138 19.44 -1.12 8.61
C LEU A 138 19.68 -0.68 7.17
N LYS A 139 20.79 -1.11 6.59
CA LYS A 139 21.08 -0.94 5.18
C LYS A 139 20.28 -1.98 4.39
N PRO A 140 19.54 -1.59 3.35
CA PRO A 140 18.86 -2.56 2.50
C PRO A 140 19.85 -3.51 1.82
N ASP A 141 19.48 -4.79 1.71
CA ASP A 141 20.22 -5.76 0.91
C ASP A 141 19.94 -5.55 -0.59
N PHE A 142 18.67 -5.24 -0.89
CA PHE A 142 18.20 -5.15 -2.25
C PHE A 142 17.37 -3.90 -2.52
N VAL A 143 17.35 -3.53 -3.79
CA VAL A 143 16.45 -2.52 -4.34
C VAL A 143 15.85 -3.01 -5.65
N LEU A 144 14.57 -2.75 -5.85
CA LEU A 144 13.90 -2.97 -7.13
C LEU A 144 13.74 -1.62 -7.83
N PRO A 145 14.46 -1.34 -8.93
CA PRO A 145 14.43 -0.03 -9.57
C PRO A 145 13.06 0.33 -10.14
N PHE A 146 12.70 1.62 -10.13
CA PHE A 146 11.56 2.12 -10.86
C PHE A 146 11.70 1.84 -12.36
N LYS A 147 10.66 1.30 -13.01
CA LYS A 147 10.57 1.15 -14.47
C LYS A 147 9.66 2.21 -15.10
N LEU A 148 8.66 2.66 -14.35
CA LEU A 148 7.70 3.65 -14.81
C LEU A 148 8.14 5.04 -14.41
N SER A 149 8.09 5.97 -15.36
CA SER A 149 8.33 7.38 -15.09
C SER A 149 7.14 8.03 -14.36
N LYS A 150 7.36 9.21 -13.79
CA LYS A 150 6.29 10.03 -13.19
C LYS A 150 5.15 10.29 -14.18
N GLU A 151 5.48 10.58 -15.42
CA GLU A 151 4.54 10.83 -16.51
C GLU A 151 3.68 9.61 -16.82
N ASP A 152 4.26 8.41 -16.77
CA ASP A 152 3.53 7.16 -16.98
C ASP A 152 2.59 6.86 -15.81
N ALA A 153 3.03 7.15 -14.59
CA ALA A 153 2.20 7.07 -13.39
C ALA A 153 0.98 8.00 -13.48
N ILE A 154 1.20 9.25 -13.86
CA ILE A 154 0.11 10.23 -14.07
C ILE A 154 -0.85 9.77 -15.19
N LYS A 155 -0.34 9.24 -16.29
CA LYS A 155 -1.18 8.69 -17.38
C LYS A 155 -2.03 7.50 -16.90
N ALA A 156 -1.43 6.58 -16.14
CA ALA A 156 -2.14 5.43 -15.58
C ALA A 156 -3.28 5.86 -14.64
N LEU A 157 -3.02 6.83 -13.78
CA LEU A 157 -4.00 7.37 -12.85
C LEU A 157 -5.13 8.12 -13.58
N LYS A 158 -4.81 8.94 -14.59
CA LYS A 158 -5.82 9.58 -15.47
C LYS A 158 -6.71 8.54 -16.13
N LYS A 159 -6.12 7.46 -16.68
CA LYS A 159 -6.87 6.36 -17.29
C LYS A 159 -7.77 5.63 -16.29
N HIS A 160 -7.31 5.48 -15.04
CA HIS A 160 -8.12 4.91 -13.97
C HIS A 160 -9.35 5.76 -13.67
N TYR A 161 -9.21 7.09 -13.60
CA TYR A 161 -10.31 8.03 -13.37
C TYR A 161 -11.36 8.00 -14.48
N LEU A 162 -10.95 7.90 -15.76
CA LEU A 162 -11.86 7.86 -16.91
C LEU A 162 -12.85 6.69 -16.85
N LYS A 163 -12.48 5.59 -16.23
CA LYS A 163 -13.33 4.39 -16.07
C LYS A 163 -14.32 4.48 -14.90
N LYS A 164 -14.37 5.61 -14.17
CA LYS A 164 -15.17 5.77 -12.95
C LYS A 164 -16.27 6.82 -13.12
N PRO A 165 -17.47 6.44 -13.62
CA PRO A 165 -18.54 7.38 -13.98
C PRO A 165 -19.08 8.16 -12.76
N LEU A 166 -18.96 7.60 -11.56
CA LEU A 166 -19.45 8.22 -10.32
C LEU A 166 -18.45 9.19 -9.68
N LEU A 167 -17.22 9.30 -10.23
CA LEU A 167 -16.20 10.21 -9.73
C LEU A 167 -16.61 11.68 -9.95
N PRO A 168 -16.51 12.58 -8.93
CA PRO A 168 -16.79 14.00 -9.13
C PRO A 168 -15.92 14.60 -10.26
N SER A 169 -16.53 15.41 -11.15
CA SER A 169 -15.80 16.00 -12.27
C SER A 169 -14.72 16.99 -11.84
N THR A 170 -14.94 17.66 -10.71
CA THR A 170 -13.99 18.57 -10.09
C THR A 170 -12.76 17.82 -9.57
N PHE A 171 -12.96 16.66 -8.95
CA PHE A 171 -11.86 15.79 -8.50
C PHE A 171 -10.99 15.32 -9.68
N SER A 172 -11.61 14.88 -10.78
CA SER A 172 -10.89 14.40 -11.96
C SER A 172 -10.16 15.50 -12.73
N LYS A 173 -10.55 16.77 -12.54
CA LYS A 173 -9.92 17.94 -13.19
C LYS A 173 -8.84 18.58 -12.32
N ALA A 174 -8.79 18.27 -11.04
CA ALA A 174 -7.81 18.83 -10.13
C ALA A 174 -6.38 18.46 -10.58
N ASN A 175 -5.47 19.43 -10.54
CA ASN A 175 -4.08 19.23 -10.99
C ASN A 175 -3.20 18.50 -9.95
N HIS A 176 -3.81 18.01 -8.85
CA HIS A 176 -3.09 17.28 -7.79
C HIS A 176 -2.36 16.02 -8.26
N LEU A 177 -2.66 15.52 -9.45
CA LEU A 177 -1.95 14.37 -10.03
C LEU A 177 -0.45 14.58 -10.19
N GLU A 178 -0.01 15.82 -10.32
CA GLU A 178 1.41 16.14 -10.43
C GLU A 178 2.15 16.05 -9.09
N GLU A 179 1.42 15.97 -7.99
CA GLU A 179 1.96 15.77 -6.64
C GLU A 179 2.34 14.31 -6.35
N ILE A 180 2.08 13.41 -7.31
CA ILE A 180 2.51 12.00 -7.18
C ILE A 180 4.01 11.90 -6.93
N LYS A 181 4.40 11.11 -5.94
CA LYS A 181 5.78 10.92 -5.51
C LYS A 181 6.21 9.48 -5.65
N GLY A 182 7.43 9.29 -6.12
CA GLY A 182 8.08 7.99 -6.11
C GLY A 182 8.74 7.74 -4.76
N VAL A 183 8.35 6.66 -4.13
CA VAL A 183 8.86 6.25 -2.82
C VAL A 183 9.30 4.81 -2.90
N TYR A 184 10.50 4.54 -2.42
CA TYR A 184 10.93 3.20 -2.12
C TYR A 184 10.36 2.80 -0.76
N VAL A 185 9.45 1.85 -0.75
CA VAL A 185 8.80 1.33 0.46
C VAL A 185 9.61 0.13 0.97
N PRO A 186 9.86 0.04 2.29
CA PRO A 186 10.58 -1.06 2.90
C PRO A 186 9.76 -2.34 2.90
N PHE A 187 10.40 -3.47 2.61
CA PHE A 187 9.84 -4.80 2.67
C PHE A 187 10.82 -5.78 3.32
N TRP A 188 10.30 -6.63 4.18
CA TRP A 188 10.98 -7.84 4.58
C TRP A 188 10.72 -8.92 3.54
N MET A 189 11.77 -9.60 3.10
CA MET A 189 11.71 -10.68 2.13
C MET A 189 12.16 -11.99 2.76
N TYR A 190 11.26 -12.95 2.80
CA TYR A 190 11.42 -14.20 3.53
C TYR A 190 11.75 -15.35 2.59
N ASP A 191 12.83 -16.07 2.90
CA ASP A 191 13.23 -17.31 2.23
C ASP A 191 12.95 -18.50 3.13
N GLY A 192 12.46 -19.61 2.58
CA GLY A 192 12.21 -20.79 3.40
C GLY A 192 11.58 -21.93 2.63
N GLU A 193 11.02 -22.89 3.38
CA GLU A 193 10.34 -24.05 2.86
C GLU A 193 9.05 -24.29 3.65
N ALA A 194 7.98 -24.60 2.94
CA ALA A 194 6.75 -25.10 3.53
C ALA A 194 6.52 -26.54 3.11
N SER A 195 6.13 -27.39 4.05
CA SER A 195 5.78 -28.79 3.79
C SER A 195 4.53 -29.20 4.58
N GLY A 196 3.75 -30.12 4.04
CA GLY A 196 2.55 -30.54 4.74
C GLY A 196 1.49 -31.18 3.87
N SER A 197 0.29 -31.29 4.41
CA SER A 197 -0.87 -31.84 3.71
C SER A 197 -2.13 -31.01 3.94
N ALA A 198 -3.05 -31.13 3.00
CA ALA A 198 -4.38 -30.54 3.10
C ALA A 198 -5.43 -31.57 2.67
N GLN A 199 -6.59 -31.52 3.31
CA GLN A 199 -7.76 -32.32 2.97
C GLN A 199 -8.83 -31.42 2.40
N PHE A 200 -9.49 -31.89 1.36
CA PHE A 200 -10.53 -31.16 0.65
C PHE A 200 -11.78 -32.03 0.53
N HIS A 201 -12.93 -31.43 0.77
CA HIS A 201 -14.21 -32.00 0.38
C HIS A 201 -14.58 -31.47 -1.00
N ALA A 202 -14.67 -32.36 -1.97
CA ALA A 202 -14.95 -32.05 -3.35
C ALA A 202 -16.27 -32.67 -3.82
N THR A 203 -16.98 -32.00 -4.73
CA THR A 203 -18.21 -32.53 -5.31
C THR A 203 -18.11 -32.56 -6.83
N GLN A 204 -18.73 -33.57 -7.43
CA GLN A 204 -18.94 -33.63 -8.87
C GLN A 204 -20.43 -33.73 -9.14
N VAL A 205 -20.94 -32.77 -9.89
CA VAL A 205 -22.35 -32.69 -10.24
C VAL A 205 -22.53 -33.12 -11.69
N HIS A 206 -23.39 -34.09 -11.91
CA HIS A 206 -23.81 -34.55 -13.23
C HIS A 206 -25.32 -34.38 -13.38
N THR A 207 -25.73 -33.61 -14.39
CA THR A 207 -27.14 -33.44 -14.69
C THR A 207 -27.48 -34.04 -16.03
N TYR A 208 -28.54 -34.87 -16.08
CA TYR A 208 -29.03 -35.48 -17.30
C TYR A 208 -30.52 -35.57 -17.31
N THR A 209 -31.12 -35.67 -18.52
CA THR A 209 -32.58 -35.81 -18.71
C THR A 209 -32.95 -37.26 -18.89
N SER A 210 -33.95 -37.72 -18.16
CA SER A 210 -34.57 -39.06 -18.32
C SER A 210 -36.07 -38.92 -18.43
N GLY A 211 -36.61 -39.05 -19.64
CA GLY A 211 -38.02 -38.75 -19.94
C GLY A 211 -38.32 -37.28 -19.73
N ASP A 212 -39.34 -36.97 -18.92
CA ASP A 212 -39.76 -35.62 -18.58
C ASP A 212 -39.05 -35.04 -17.32
N TYR A 213 -38.09 -35.76 -16.79
CA TYR A 213 -37.36 -35.38 -15.57
C TYR A 213 -35.93 -34.95 -15.86
N GLU A 214 -35.51 -33.90 -15.21
CA GLU A 214 -34.11 -33.51 -15.09
C GLU A 214 -33.55 -34.08 -13.78
N ILE A 215 -32.56 -34.95 -13.88
CA ILE A 215 -31.93 -35.64 -12.75
C ILE A 215 -30.56 -35.04 -12.51
N THR A 216 -30.34 -34.56 -11.28
CA THR A 216 -29.04 -34.07 -10.83
C THR A 216 -28.46 -35.07 -9.83
N GLU A 217 -27.33 -35.64 -10.16
CA GLU A 217 -26.55 -36.54 -9.33
C GLU A 217 -25.34 -35.79 -8.78
N THR A 218 -25.15 -35.79 -7.46
CA THR A 218 -24.00 -35.18 -6.80
C THR A 218 -23.17 -36.25 -6.10
N SER A 219 -21.98 -36.48 -6.60
CA SER A 219 -20.99 -37.36 -5.97
C SER A 219 -20.06 -36.55 -5.05
N HIS A 220 -19.79 -37.07 -3.86
CA HIS A 220 -18.94 -36.44 -2.85
C HIS A 220 -17.62 -37.19 -2.73
N TYR A 221 -16.53 -36.46 -2.60
CA TYR A 221 -15.17 -37.00 -2.54
C TYR A 221 -14.38 -36.32 -1.42
N ASP A 222 -13.63 -37.11 -0.67
CA ASP A 222 -12.60 -36.63 0.24
C ASP A 222 -11.24 -36.77 -0.46
N VAL A 223 -10.60 -35.65 -0.71
CA VAL A 223 -9.35 -35.57 -1.47
C VAL A 223 -8.24 -35.10 -0.56
N GLN A 224 -7.15 -35.87 -0.46
CA GLN A 224 -5.96 -35.47 0.26
C GLN A 224 -4.83 -35.13 -0.70
N ARG A 225 -4.10 -34.07 -0.39
CA ARG A 225 -2.88 -33.65 -1.10
C ARG A 225 -1.79 -33.38 -0.08
N ALA A 226 -0.56 -33.75 -0.41
CA ALA A 226 0.61 -33.47 0.39
C ALA A 226 1.77 -33.08 -0.54
N GLY A 227 2.67 -32.23 -0.02
CA GLY A 227 3.83 -31.78 -0.77
C GLY A 227 4.70 -30.82 0.00
N SER A 228 5.73 -30.32 -0.65
CA SER A 228 6.59 -29.26 -0.16
C SER A 228 6.87 -28.23 -1.26
N ILE A 229 7.12 -27.00 -0.86
CA ILE A 229 7.51 -25.89 -1.74
C ILE A 229 8.62 -25.10 -1.06
N ALA A 230 9.70 -24.86 -1.78
CA ALA A 230 10.69 -23.86 -1.41
C ALA A 230 10.26 -22.50 -1.99
N PHE A 231 10.46 -21.47 -1.25
CA PHE A 231 10.17 -20.11 -1.68
C PHE A 231 11.35 -19.19 -1.34
N GLU A 232 11.52 -18.22 -2.21
CA GLU A 232 12.51 -17.15 -2.06
C GLU A 232 11.81 -15.81 -2.19
N LYS A 233 12.18 -14.88 -1.31
CA LYS A 233 11.75 -13.48 -1.37
C LYS A 233 10.22 -13.29 -1.30
N ILE A 234 9.56 -14.02 -0.40
CA ILE A 234 8.16 -13.73 -0.08
C ILE A 234 8.10 -12.36 0.60
N PRO A 235 7.46 -11.35 -0.03
CA PRO A 235 7.48 -10.00 0.47
C PRO A 235 6.48 -9.83 1.62
N VAL A 236 6.84 -9.07 2.63
CA VAL A 236 5.94 -8.54 3.66
C VAL A 236 6.29 -7.07 3.84
N ASP A 237 5.30 -6.22 3.75
CA ASP A 237 5.44 -4.79 3.97
C ASP A 237 5.98 -4.49 5.37
N ALA A 238 6.96 -3.60 5.43
CA ALA A 238 7.65 -3.21 6.67
C ALA A 238 7.34 -1.76 7.08
N SER A 239 6.25 -1.18 6.55
CA SER A 239 5.84 0.20 6.85
C SER A 239 4.38 0.29 7.24
N SER A 240 4.11 0.78 8.45
CA SER A 240 2.75 1.08 8.91
C SER A 240 2.12 2.30 8.24
N LYS A 241 2.88 3.03 7.41
CA LYS A 241 2.41 4.26 6.75
C LYS A 241 1.49 3.98 5.57
N MET A 242 1.58 2.77 5.01
CA MET A 242 0.68 2.31 3.95
C MET A 242 -0.21 1.19 4.50
N PRO A 243 -1.51 1.15 4.12
CA PRO A 243 -2.34 0.01 4.48
C PRO A 243 -1.81 -1.28 3.83
N ASP A 244 -1.72 -2.36 4.59
CA ASP A 244 -1.25 -3.66 4.13
C ASP A 244 -2.00 -4.17 2.91
N ASP A 245 -3.33 -4.00 2.89
CA ASP A 245 -4.19 -4.38 1.77
C ASP A 245 -3.87 -3.62 0.48
N TYR A 246 -3.33 -2.39 0.59
CA TYR A 246 -2.85 -1.64 -0.56
C TYR A 246 -1.55 -2.24 -1.09
N MET A 247 -0.61 -2.54 -0.19
CA MET A 247 0.68 -3.12 -0.58
C MET A 247 0.49 -4.51 -1.20
N ASP A 248 -0.36 -5.35 -0.61
CA ASP A 248 -0.73 -6.65 -1.21
C ASP A 248 -1.43 -6.48 -2.57
N SER A 249 -2.29 -5.47 -2.69
CA SER A 249 -3.06 -5.23 -3.93
C SER A 249 -2.20 -4.77 -5.10
N ILE A 250 -1.07 -4.10 -4.89
CA ILE A 250 -0.17 -3.69 -5.98
C ILE A 250 0.80 -4.79 -6.42
N GLU A 251 0.90 -5.90 -5.70
CA GLU A 251 1.67 -7.08 -6.14
C GLU A 251 1.03 -7.74 -7.40
N PRO A 252 1.78 -8.49 -8.20
CA PRO A 252 3.15 -8.89 -8.00
C PRO A 252 4.17 -7.86 -8.49
N PHE A 253 5.35 -7.90 -7.89
CA PHE A 253 6.57 -7.33 -8.45
C PHE A 253 7.37 -8.41 -9.20
N ASP A 254 8.13 -8.02 -10.22
CA ASP A 254 9.04 -8.93 -10.92
C ASP A 254 10.42 -8.87 -10.26
N TYR A 255 10.72 -9.84 -9.43
CA TYR A 255 11.97 -9.91 -8.68
C TYR A 255 13.19 -10.32 -9.52
N ALA A 256 13.00 -10.66 -10.80
CA ALA A 256 14.13 -10.85 -11.71
C ALA A 256 14.96 -9.57 -11.93
N ASP A 257 14.34 -8.41 -11.69
CA ASP A 257 15.00 -7.11 -11.78
C ASP A 257 15.62 -6.65 -10.45
N LEU A 258 15.48 -7.41 -9.38
CA LEU A 258 16.03 -7.06 -8.06
C LEU A 258 17.56 -6.93 -8.14
N LYS A 259 18.09 -5.84 -7.59
CA LYS A 259 19.51 -5.51 -7.61
C LYS A 259 20.04 -5.41 -6.18
N PRO A 260 21.32 -5.68 -5.94
CA PRO A 260 21.98 -5.27 -4.70
C PRO A 260 21.76 -3.79 -4.49
N PHE A 261 21.50 -3.39 -3.25
CA PHE A 261 21.25 -1.99 -2.93
C PHE A 261 22.46 -1.10 -3.26
N SER A 262 22.17 0.04 -3.84
CA SER A 262 23.11 1.14 -4.05
C SER A 262 22.37 2.47 -3.95
N THR A 263 22.99 3.45 -3.34
CA THR A 263 22.46 4.83 -3.25
C THR A 263 22.22 5.46 -4.62
N ALA A 264 22.90 4.96 -5.68
CA ALA A 264 22.69 5.40 -7.06
C ALA A 264 21.25 5.21 -7.60
N TYR A 265 20.41 4.41 -6.94
CA TYR A 265 19.00 4.23 -7.31
C TYR A 265 18.06 5.25 -6.66
N LEU A 266 18.52 6.02 -5.69
CA LEU A 266 17.70 6.95 -4.91
C LEU A 266 17.51 8.35 -5.54
N PRO A 267 18.40 8.90 -6.39
CA PRO A 267 18.26 10.26 -6.90
C PRO A 267 16.87 10.52 -7.52
N GLY A 268 16.19 11.55 -7.00
CA GLY A 268 14.83 11.91 -7.43
C GLY A 268 13.69 11.12 -6.76
N PHE A 269 14.01 10.18 -5.88
CA PHE A 269 13.06 9.39 -5.10
C PHE A 269 13.32 9.56 -3.59
N MET A 270 12.33 9.19 -2.80
CA MET A 270 12.47 9.07 -1.35
C MET A 270 12.45 7.58 -1.00
N ALA A 271 13.16 7.17 0.03
CA ALA A 271 12.99 5.86 0.63
C ALA A 271 12.37 6.02 2.01
N ASP A 272 11.41 5.17 2.34
CA ASP A 272 10.85 5.09 3.68
C ASP A 272 11.70 4.16 4.54
N LYS A 273 11.82 4.49 5.83
CA LYS A 273 12.44 3.61 6.82
C LYS A 273 11.38 2.63 7.31
N TYR A 274 11.77 1.38 7.55
CA TYR A 274 10.87 0.41 8.19
C TYR A 274 10.47 0.89 9.60
N ASP A 275 9.23 0.68 9.97
CA ASP A 275 8.67 0.91 11.31
C ASP A 275 7.84 -0.30 11.81
N VAL A 276 7.83 -1.38 11.03
CA VAL A 276 7.31 -2.69 11.44
C VAL A 276 8.49 -3.65 11.55
N SER A 277 8.69 -4.23 12.73
CA SER A 277 9.81 -5.16 12.99
C SER A 277 9.61 -6.51 12.28
N ILE A 278 10.67 -7.31 12.22
CA ILE A 278 10.59 -8.68 11.70
C ILE A 278 9.65 -9.52 12.58
N GLU A 279 9.72 -9.33 13.89
CA GLU A 279 8.90 -10.01 14.88
C GLU A 279 7.42 -9.69 14.68
N ASP A 280 7.06 -8.42 14.48
CA ASP A 280 5.68 -7.98 14.25
C ASP A 280 5.14 -8.48 12.91
N SER A 281 5.99 -8.62 11.90
CA SER A 281 5.61 -9.12 10.57
C SER A 281 5.59 -10.65 10.46
N ARG A 282 6.07 -11.38 11.48
CA ARG A 282 6.25 -12.83 11.48
C ARG A 282 4.96 -13.60 11.16
N GLU A 283 3.88 -13.28 11.85
CA GLU A 283 2.60 -13.98 11.65
C GLU A 283 2.09 -13.82 10.21
N ARG A 284 2.27 -12.63 9.65
CA ARG A 284 1.89 -12.34 8.27
C ARG A 284 2.79 -13.09 7.28
N ALA A 285 4.10 -13.18 7.54
CA ALA A 285 5.04 -13.96 6.75
C ALA A 285 4.67 -15.45 6.77
N ASP A 286 4.45 -16.02 7.94
CA ASP A 286 4.05 -17.42 8.12
C ASP A 286 2.74 -17.74 7.38
N THR A 287 1.76 -16.84 7.47
CA THR A 287 0.47 -16.99 6.77
C THR A 287 0.64 -16.96 5.25
N ARG A 288 1.48 -16.07 4.71
CA ARG A 288 1.75 -16.00 3.26
C ARG A 288 2.48 -17.23 2.76
N CYS A 289 3.46 -17.72 3.52
CA CYS A 289 4.22 -18.91 3.20
C CYS A 289 3.34 -20.16 3.20
N ALA A 290 2.56 -20.36 4.27
CA ALA A 290 1.61 -21.47 4.37
C ALA A 290 0.53 -21.42 3.29
N GLY A 291 0.00 -20.22 3.01
CA GLY A 291 -0.99 -19.97 1.95
C GLY A 291 -0.45 -20.29 0.55
N SER A 292 0.84 -20.08 0.32
CA SER A 292 1.49 -20.43 -0.96
C SER A 292 1.50 -21.94 -1.19
N LEU A 293 1.84 -22.74 -0.17
CA LEU A 293 1.76 -24.20 -0.25
C LEU A 293 0.32 -24.66 -0.45
N LEU A 294 -0.62 -24.15 0.37
CA LEU A 294 -2.03 -24.50 0.27
C LEU A 294 -2.57 -24.24 -1.13
N SER A 295 -2.31 -23.07 -1.69
CA SER A 295 -2.70 -22.71 -3.06
C SER A 295 -2.07 -23.63 -4.12
N ALA A 296 -0.84 -24.11 -3.90
CA ALA A 296 -0.20 -25.07 -4.79
C ALA A 296 -0.86 -26.45 -4.70
N LEU A 297 -1.22 -26.92 -3.49
CA LEU A 297 -1.93 -28.18 -3.28
C LEU A 297 -3.33 -28.13 -3.89
N GLU A 298 -4.08 -27.04 -3.66
CA GLU A 298 -5.44 -26.83 -4.18
C GLU A 298 -5.48 -26.89 -5.71
N ARG A 299 -4.51 -26.27 -6.40
CA ARG A 299 -4.40 -26.32 -7.87
C ARG A 299 -4.24 -27.73 -8.43
N THR A 300 -3.78 -28.70 -7.62
CA THR A 300 -3.69 -30.12 -8.03
C THR A 300 -5.02 -30.86 -7.90
N VAL A 301 -6.01 -30.27 -7.23
CA VAL A 301 -7.35 -30.85 -7.09
C VAL A 301 -8.20 -30.35 -8.26
N SER A 302 -8.28 -31.18 -9.31
CA SER A 302 -8.98 -30.85 -10.56
C SER A 302 -10.02 -31.90 -10.91
N GLY A 303 -10.99 -31.54 -11.75
CA GLY A 303 -12.04 -32.46 -12.22
C GLY A 303 -13.30 -32.48 -11.34
N TYR A 304 -13.40 -31.63 -10.35
CA TYR A 304 -14.55 -31.50 -9.48
C TYR A 304 -15.34 -30.22 -9.77
N THR A 305 -16.62 -30.22 -9.46
CA THR A 305 -17.51 -29.04 -9.60
C THR A 305 -17.26 -28.03 -8.49
N THR A 306 -17.03 -28.52 -7.26
CA THR A 306 -16.64 -27.70 -6.11
C THR A 306 -15.50 -28.38 -5.36
N CYS A 307 -14.68 -27.58 -4.69
CA CYS A 307 -13.59 -28.06 -3.86
C CYS A 307 -13.43 -27.07 -2.69
N ASN A 308 -13.59 -27.58 -1.46
CA ASN A 308 -13.46 -26.78 -0.24
C ASN A 308 -12.46 -27.47 0.69
N GLU A 309 -11.50 -26.68 1.22
CA GLU A 309 -10.59 -27.15 2.26
C GLU A 309 -11.37 -27.53 3.54
N THR A 310 -11.02 -28.67 4.13
CA THR A 310 -11.61 -29.12 5.40
C THR A 310 -10.61 -29.14 6.54
N SER A 311 -9.35 -29.47 6.23
CA SER A 311 -8.26 -29.42 7.23
C SER A 311 -6.91 -29.27 6.53
N ARG A 312 -5.93 -28.75 7.27
CA ARG A 312 -4.54 -28.64 6.83
C ARG A 312 -3.58 -28.90 8.00
N ASP A 313 -2.43 -29.43 7.65
CA ASP A 313 -1.29 -29.57 8.53
C ASP A 313 -0.06 -29.13 7.75
N ILE A 314 0.44 -27.91 8.05
CA ILE A 314 1.52 -27.26 7.33
C ILE A 314 2.62 -26.88 8.31
N HIS A 315 3.82 -27.29 8.00
CA HIS A 315 5.04 -26.98 8.74
C HIS A 315 5.92 -26.04 7.92
N LEU A 316 6.41 -24.98 8.58
CA LEU A 316 7.32 -24.02 7.98
C LEU A 316 8.73 -24.26 8.51
N LYS A 317 9.67 -24.38 7.57
CA LYS A 317 11.10 -24.28 7.85
C LYS A 317 11.52 -22.88 7.48
N ARG A 318 11.62 -22.02 8.49
CA ARG A 318 11.98 -20.62 8.34
C ARG A 318 13.45 -20.50 7.96
N GLY A 319 13.74 -19.65 6.99
CA GLY A 319 15.07 -19.38 6.48
C GLY A 319 15.47 -17.93 6.74
N LYS A 320 16.15 -17.33 5.78
CA LYS A 320 16.71 -15.97 5.91
C LYS A 320 15.66 -14.89 5.66
N VAL A 321 15.86 -13.76 6.32
CA VAL A 321 15.15 -12.51 6.05
C VAL A 321 16.11 -11.55 5.37
N HIS A 322 15.61 -10.88 4.33
CA HIS A 322 16.32 -9.83 3.62
C HIS A 322 15.54 -8.53 3.70
N TYR A 323 16.24 -7.42 3.75
CA TYR A 323 15.65 -6.09 3.68
C TYR A 323 15.69 -5.57 2.24
N ALA A 324 14.55 -5.21 1.68
CA ALA A 324 14.46 -4.70 0.32
C ALA A 324 13.64 -3.41 0.23
N LEU A 325 13.99 -2.58 -0.75
CA LEU A 325 13.26 -1.37 -1.11
C LEU A 325 12.51 -1.59 -2.43
N LEU A 326 11.18 -1.50 -2.40
CA LEU A 326 10.33 -1.69 -3.58
C LEU A 326 9.74 -0.36 -4.08
N PRO A 327 9.62 -0.17 -5.41
CA PRO A 327 9.22 1.10 -6.01
C PRO A 327 7.71 1.27 -5.98
N VAL A 328 7.24 2.33 -5.33
CA VAL A 328 5.81 2.65 -5.24
C VAL A 328 5.59 4.13 -5.59
N TRP A 329 4.71 4.40 -6.54
CA TRP A 329 4.19 5.73 -6.77
C TRP A 329 3.04 5.99 -5.80
N ILE A 330 3.15 7.02 -4.98
CA ILE A 330 2.17 7.39 -3.95
C ILE A 330 1.58 8.76 -4.30
N LEU A 331 0.26 8.85 -4.21
CA LEU A 331 -0.47 10.11 -4.25
C LEU A 331 -1.40 10.17 -3.05
N ASN A 332 -1.17 11.13 -2.17
CA ASN A 332 -2.12 11.50 -1.13
C ASN A 332 -2.80 12.80 -1.55
N THR A 333 -4.13 12.80 -1.56
CA THR A 333 -4.92 13.97 -1.89
C THR A 333 -6.10 14.10 -0.93
N ARG A 334 -6.45 15.33 -0.57
CA ARG A 334 -7.61 15.61 0.27
C ARG A 334 -8.76 16.16 -0.56
N TRP A 335 -9.97 15.63 -0.31
CA TRP A 335 -11.17 16.06 -0.99
C TRP A 335 -12.36 16.11 -0.01
N GLU A 336 -13.02 17.27 0.09
CA GLU A 336 -14.14 17.48 1.03
C GLU A 336 -13.82 17.04 2.47
N GLY A 337 -12.58 17.35 2.93
CA GLY A 337 -12.11 17.03 4.28
C GLY A 337 -11.72 15.56 4.52
N LYS A 338 -11.74 14.72 3.48
CA LYS A 338 -11.32 13.31 3.55
C LYS A 338 -10.02 13.11 2.77
N ASP A 339 -9.16 12.27 3.30
CA ASP A 339 -7.92 11.89 2.65
C ASP A 339 -8.16 10.69 1.71
N PHE A 340 -7.58 10.77 0.51
CA PHE A 340 -7.63 9.73 -0.51
C PHE A 340 -6.20 9.36 -0.88
N LEU A 341 -5.85 8.13 -0.56
CA LEU A 341 -4.53 7.58 -0.82
C LEU A 341 -4.58 6.68 -2.04
N PHE A 342 -3.58 6.82 -2.92
CA PHE A 342 -3.35 5.96 -4.06
C PHE A 342 -1.94 5.41 -4.01
N ALA A 343 -1.81 4.14 -4.28
CA ALA A 343 -0.53 3.47 -4.46
C ALA A 343 -0.49 2.79 -5.83
N MET A 344 0.65 2.87 -6.50
CA MET A 344 0.87 2.19 -7.75
C MET A 344 2.25 1.55 -7.78
N ASN A 345 2.28 0.29 -8.17
CA ASN A 345 3.52 -0.43 -8.42
C ASN A 345 4.37 0.31 -9.45
N GLY A 346 5.57 0.74 -9.05
CA GLY A 346 6.50 1.51 -9.90
C GLY A 346 7.13 0.73 -11.06
N GLN A 347 6.90 -0.58 -11.09
CA GLN A 347 7.39 -1.47 -12.14
C GLN A 347 6.28 -1.87 -13.11
N THR A 348 5.13 -2.33 -12.60
CA THR A 348 4.04 -2.91 -13.41
C THR A 348 2.90 -1.92 -13.71
N GLY A 349 2.78 -0.85 -12.96
CA GLY A 349 1.70 0.12 -13.08
C GLY A 349 0.37 -0.35 -12.47
N LYS A 350 0.35 -1.47 -11.74
CA LYS A 350 -0.83 -1.93 -11.02
C LYS A 350 -1.16 -0.93 -9.92
N LEU A 351 -2.39 -0.46 -9.87
CA LEU A 351 -2.83 0.67 -9.07
C LEU A 351 -3.97 0.27 -8.13
N VAL A 352 -3.89 0.74 -6.90
CA VAL A 352 -4.93 0.67 -5.87
C VAL A 352 -5.18 2.07 -5.32
N GLY A 353 -6.38 2.31 -4.83
CA GLY A 353 -6.73 3.56 -4.17
C GLY A 353 -8.24 3.77 -4.07
N ASN A 354 -8.64 4.56 -3.10
CA ASN A 354 -10.02 4.92 -2.87
C ASN A 354 -10.36 6.18 -3.67
N LEU A 355 -11.60 6.24 -4.15
CA LEU A 355 -12.10 7.37 -4.93
C LEU A 355 -13.35 7.97 -4.28
N PRO A 356 -13.48 9.30 -4.28
CA PRO A 356 -14.72 9.93 -3.83
C PRO A 356 -15.86 9.61 -4.79
N VAL A 357 -17.05 9.41 -4.22
CA VAL A 357 -18.27 9.15 -4.97
C VAL A 357 -19.16 10.37 -4.93
N SER A 358 -19.57 10.87 -6.10
CA SER A 358 -20.48 11.99 -6.21
C SER A 358 -21.93 11.53 -5.98
N THR A 359 -22.52 11.94 -4.86
CA THR A 359 -23.93 11.64 -4.52
C THR A 359 -24.89 12.12 -5.61
N LYS A 360 -24.62 13.29 -6.22
CA LYS A 360 -25.42 13.82 -7.32
C LYS A 360 -25.40 12.90 -8.54
N ARG A 361 -24.24 12.34 -8.90
CA ARG A 361 -24.11 11.39 -10.02
C ARG A 361 -24.73 10.05 -9.71
N VAL A 362 -24.66 9.57 -8.46
CA VAL A 362 -25.33 8.34 -8.02
C VAL A 362 -26.84 8.48 -8.18
N ILE A 363 -27.44 9.57 -7.66
CA ILE A 363 -28.86 9.84 -7.79
C ILE A 363 -29.26 9.98 -9.27
N GLY A 364 -28.48 10.71 -10.07
CA GLY A 364 -28.74 10.86 -11.50
C GLY A 364 -28.70 9.53 -12.26
N LEU A 365 -27.69 8.68 -11.98
CA LEU A 365 -27.59 7.35 -12.58
C LEU A 365 -28.76 6.45 -12.16
N PHE A 366 -29.10 6.47 -10.86
CA PHE A 366 -30.25 5.71 -10.35
C PHE A 366 -31.55 6.12 -11.02
N ALA A 367 -31.81 7.44 -11.14
CA ALA A 367 -32.98 7.97 -11.80
C ALA A 367 -33.02 7.57 -13.29
N ALA A 368 -31.89 7.61 -13.99
CA ALA A 368 -31.80 7.21 -15.40
C ALA A 368 -32.11 5.71 -15.58
N ILE A 369 -31.56 4.85 -14.72
CA ILE A 369 -31.81 3.41 -14.75
C ILE A 369 -33.31 3.14 -14.43
N ALA A 370 -33.84 3.76 -13.40
CA ALA A 370 -35.25 3.60 -13.04
C ALA A 370 -36.20 4.03 -14.18
N ALA A 371 -35.96 5.19 -14.80
CA ALA A 371 -36.72 5.66 -15.95
C ALA A 371 -36.63 4.69 -17.14
N SER A 372 -35.44 4.15 -17.41
CA SER A 372 -35.24 3.16 -18.49
C SER A 372 -36.01 1.86 -18.22
N LEU A 373 -35.98 1.35 -17.00
CA LEU A 373 -36.73 0.15 -16.61
C LEU A 373 -38.23 0.36 -16.68
N ILE A 374 -38.72 1.51 -16.22
CA ILE A 374 -40.16 1.88 -16.35
C ILE A 374 -40.57 1.92 -17.81
N ALA A 375 -39.76 2.57 -18.67
CA ALA A 375 -40.08 2.65 -20.11
C ALA A 375 -40.13 1.26 -20.78
N ILE A 376 -39.17 0.37 -20.45
CA ILE A 376 -39.14 -1.00 -20.95
C ILE A 376 -40.38 -1.78 -20.46
N SER A 377 -40.69 -1.66 -19.17
CA SER A 377 -41.88 -2.35 -18.59
C SER A 377 -43.18 -1.90 -19.20
N VAL A 378 -43.34 -0.58 -19.40
CA VAL A 378 -44.55 -0.02 -20.05
C VAL A 378 -44.65 -0.47 -21.51
N THR A 379 -43.54 -0.45 -22.25
CA THR A 379 -43.56 -0.94 -23.66
C THR A 379 -43.87 -2.43 -23.74
N ALA A 380 -43.33 -3.24 -22.85
CA ALA A 380 -43.63 -4.67 -22.78
C ALA A 380 -45.12 -4.93 -22.48
N LEU A 381 -45.70 -4.20 -21.51
CA LEU A 381 -47.14 -4.29 -21.18
C LEU A 381 -48.02 -3.88 -22.36
N LEU A 382 -47.65 -2.81 -23.07
CA LEU A 382 -48.41 -2.38 -24.26
C LEU A 382 -48.33 -3.38 -25.43
N LEU A 383 -47.25 -4.11 -25.56
CA LEU A 383 -47.05 -5.16 -26.57
C LEU A 383 -47.83 -6.44 -26.20
N LEU A 384 -47.94 -6.77 -24.92
CA LEU A 384 -48.70 -7.92 -24.43
C LEU A 384 -50.24 -7.68 -24.42
N ALA A 385 -50.64 -6.41 -24.38
CA ALA A 385 -52.06 -6.00 -24.42
C ALA A 385 -52.63 -5.85 -25.85
N ARG A 386 -51.81 -6.06 -26.89
CA ARG A 386 -52.19 -6.12 -28.31
C ARG A 386 -52.30 -7.56 -28.79
#